data_ef6a0738b1efcca1e8300041594b2e72
#
_entry.id   ef6a0738b1efcca1e8300041594b2e72
#
_cell.length_a   1.000
_cell.length_b   1.000
_cell.length_c   1.000
_cell.angle_alpha   90.00
_cell.angle_beta   90.00
_cell.angle_gamma   90.00
#
_symmetry.space_group_name_H-M   'P 1'
#
loop_
_entity.id
_entity.type
_entity.pdbx_description
1 polymer ?
#
loop_
_entity_poly.entity_id
_entity_poly.type
_entity_poly.pdbx_seq_one_letter_code
_entity_poly.pdbx_strand_id
1 'polypeptide(L)'
;MKKTIFLLLIVFTTTSHAQFTQSIFSKDPVIHLENWQKQKLYFGFFLGLNSYDFKFNYKANVTEDIQVQKTTGFNVGLVADVRLQEYFNLRFEPGLYYTKRTLNYPDSYFVNFTLPAKSSDKIREVNSTYIHLPLLLKFSALRTGNIRPYLLGGYSTTLNLSSNANSKDDNSGQRFRVKAWSPNYELGLGIDIFSEYFIFSPSVRGVFGLKDELIQDNDPTSPWTSNIESMRTRGLFINFTFH
;
A
#
# COMPACT_ATOMS: atom_id res chain seq x y z
N MET A 1 12.18 -34.85 14.29
CA MET A 1 12.44 -34.27 12.98
C MET A 1 12.10 -32.77 12.87
N LYS A 2 10.90 -32.26 13.22
CA LYS A 2 10.57 -30.82 13.11
C LYS A 2 11.46 -29.92 13.99
N LYS A 3 11.81 -30.34 15.22
CA LYS A 3 12.69 -29.58 16.15
C LYS A 3 14.15 -29.53 15.68
N THR A 4 14.64 -30.58 15.04
CA THR A 4 16.01 -30.63 14.47
C THR A 4 16.16 -29.74 13.24
N ILE A 5 15.12 -29.65 12.37
CA ILE A 5 15.10 -28.75 11.21
C ILE A 5 15.08 -27.29 11.67
N PHE A 6 14.32 -26.97 12.73
CA PHE A 6 14.25 -25.62 13.29
C PHE A 6 15.59 -25.20 13.92
N LEU A 7 16.29 -26.12 14.60
CA LEU A 7 17.62 -25.86 15.18
C LEU A 7 18.67 -25.65 14.08
N LEU A 8 18.59 -26.41 12.98
CA LEU A 8 19.48 -26.29 11.83
C LEU A 8 19.25 -24.93 11.10
N LEU A 9 18.02 -24.46 11.00
CA LEU A 9 17.67 -23.15 10.44
C LEU A 9 18.24 -22.01 11.30
N ILE A 10 18.20 -22.12 12.63
CA ILE A 10 18.78 -21.12 13.54
C ILE A 10 20.30 -21.08 13.42
N VAL A 11 20.98 -22.22 13.29
CA VAL A 11 22.44 -22.28 13.11
C VAL A 11 22.86 -21.68 11.78
N PHE A 12 22.11 -21.85 10.70
CA PHE A 12 22.38 -21.23 9.40
C PHE A 12 22.24 -19.70 9.43
N THR A 13 21.33 -19.16 10.23
CA THR A 13 21.15 -17.70 10.37
C THR A 13 22.26 -17.01 11.14
N THR A 14 22.93 -17.70 12.06
CA THR A 14 24.02 -17.11 12.87
C THR A 14 25.34 -16.96 12.11
N THR A 15 25.57 -17.75 11.06
CA THR A 15 26.83 -17.67 10.27
C THR A 15 26.80 -16.57 9.19
N SER A 16 25.60 -16.07 8.81
CA SER A 16 25.46 -15.04 7.78
C SER A 16 25.72 -13.60 8.24
N HIS A 17 25.78 -13.35 9.54
CA HIS A 17 25.80 -11.99 10.09
C HIS A 17 27.17 -11.28 10.08
N ALA A 18 28.25 -12.02 9.98
CA ALA A 18 29.58 -11.44 10.21
C ALA A 18 30.06 -10.50 9.08
N GLN A 19 29.70 -10.77 7.83
CA GLN A 19 30.18 -9.97 6.69
C GLN A 19 29.33 -8.75 6.39
N PHE A 20 28.00 -8.83 6.56
CA PHE A 20 27.08 -7.73 6.26
C PHE A 20 27.21 -6.56 7.26
N THR A 21 27.35 -6.85 8.54
CA THR A 21 27.48 -5.82 9.58
C THR A 21 28.84 -5.11 9.56
N GLN A 22 29.94 -5.80 9.22
CA GLN A 22 31.25 -5.17 9.12
C GLN A 22 31.36 -4.19 7.95
N SER A 23 30.68 -4.44 6.84
CA SER A 23 30.74 -3.55 5.67
C SER A 23 29.91 -2.27 5.83
N ILE A 24 28.84 -2.30 6.63
CA ILE A 24 27.93 -1.16 6.79
C ILE A 24 28.31 -0.26 7.97
N PHE A 25 28.78 -0.84 9.09
CA PHE A 25 29.04 -0.13 10.35
C PHE A 25 30.51 -0.08 10.75
N SER A 26 31.45 -0.43 9.85
CA SER A 26 32.88 -0.32 10.11
C SER A 26 33.31 1.15 10.18
N LYS A 27 34.41 1.41 10.93
CA LYS A 27 34.98 2.74 11.08
C LYS A 27 35.45 3.34 9.75
N ASP A 28 35.91 2.49 8.81
CA ASP A 28 36.29 2.84 7.45
C ASP A 28 35.63 1.87 6.46
N PRO A 29 34.34 2.07 6.13
CA PRO A 29 33.60 1.18 5.23
C PRO A 29 34.10 1.34 3.79
N VAL A 30 34.27 0.22 3.07
CA VAL A 30 34.44 0.25 1.62
C VAL A 30 33.21 0.85 1.00
N ILE A 31 33.34 1.93 0.24
CA ILE A 31 32.20 2.59 -0.43
C ILE A 31 31.82 1.79 -1.68
N HIS A 32 30.66 1.15 -1.64
CA HIS A 32 30.14 0.37 -2.75
C HIS A 32 29.40 1.24 -3.76
N LEU A 33 29.41 0.88 -5.03
CA LEU A 33 28.63 1.49 -6.11
C LEU A 33 28.75 3.03 -6.18
N GLU A 34 29.95 3.59 -5.98
CA GLU A 34 30.18 5.03 -5.96
C GLU A 34 29.78 5.72 -7.27
N ASN A 35 30.06 5.09 -8.42
CA ASN A 35 29.71 5.62 -9.73
C ASN A 35 28.22 5.44 -10.08
N TRP A 36 27.52 4.53 -9.43
CA TRP A 36 26.10 4.31 -9.64
C TRP A 36 25.27 5.57 -9.36
N GLN A 37 25.63 6.32 -8.32
CA GLN A 37 24.93 7.56 -7.96
C GLN A 37 25.01 8.64 -9.05
N LYS A 38 25.97 8.57 -9.97
CA LYS A 38 26.16 9.52 -11.06
C LYS A 38 25.28 9.22 -12.27
N GLN A 39 24.66 8.04 -12.33
CA GLN A 39 23.76 7.67 -13.43
C GLN A 39 22.51 8.55 -13.41
N LYS A 40 22.02 8.92 -14.59
CA LYS A 40 20.82 9.74 -14.75
C LYS A 40 19.52 8.94 -14.61
N LEU A 41 19.57 7.67 -14.94
CA LEU A 41 18.38 6.80 -14.97
C LEU A 41 18.77 5.40 -14.47
N TYR A 42 18.01 4.87 -13.53
CA TYR A 42 18.09 3.49 -13.09
C TYR A 42 16.74 2.83 -13.05
N PHE A 43 16.75 1.52 -13.27
CA PHE A 43 15.59 0.68 -13.18
C PHE A 43 15.75 -0.30 -12.04
N GLY A 44 14.62 -0.77 -11.56
CA GLY A 44 14.57 -1.76 -10.51
C GLY A 44 13.20 -2.40 -10.44
N PHE A 45 13.02 -3.23 -9.43
CA PHE A 45 11.74 -3.82 -9.09
C PHE A 45 11.52 -3.73 -7.59
N PHE A 46 10.28 -3.84 -7.19
CA PHE A 46 9.94 -3.91 -5.77
C PHE A 46 8.96 -5.04 -5.49
N LEU A 47 9.08 -5.56 -4.28
CA LEU A 47 8.13 -6.44 -3.62
C LEU A 47 7.70 -5.77 -2.33
N GLY A 48 6.47 -5.95 -1.92
CA GLY A 48 6.02 -5.32 -0.69
C GLY A 48 4.77 -5.93 -0.09
N LEU A 49 4.45 -5.40 1.06
CA LEU A 49 3.22 -5.66 1.80
C LEU A 49 2.40 -4.39 1.84
N ASN A 50 1.08 -4.53 1.76
CA ASN A 50 0.17 -3.42 1.87
C ASN A 50 -0.95 -3.71 2.87
N SER A 51 -1.44 -2.65 3.47
CA SER A 51 -2.64 -2.69 4.31
C SER A 51 -3.51 -1.52 3.93
N TYR A 52 -4.65 -1.82 3.34
CA TYR A 52 -5.62 -0.81 2.91
C TYR A 52 -6.76 -0.67 3.91
N ASP A 53 -7.27 0.55 4.01
CA ASP A 53 -8.36 0.96 4.85
C ASP A 53 -9.32 1.87 4.07
N PHE A 54 -10.53 2.05 4.57
CA PHE A 54 -11.44 3.09 4.11
C PHE A 54 -11.64 4.14 5.21
N LYS A 55 -11.60 5.40 4.82
CA LYS A 55 -12.08 6.51 5.64
C LYS A 55 -13.48 6.85 5.18
N PHE A 56 -14.46 6.59 6.04
CA PHE A 56 -15.85 7.01 5.84
C PHE A 56 -16.07 8.40 6.41
N ASN A 57 -16.86 9.21 5.71
CA ASN A 57 -17.54 10.37 6.27
C ASN A 57 -19.03 10.03 6.22
N TYR A 58 -19.70 10.18 7.34
CA TYR A 58 -21.11 9.84 7.51
C TYR A 58 -22.00 11.05 7.39
N LYS A 59 -23.24 10.85 6.96
CA LYS A 59 -24.30 11.86 7.05
C LYS A 59 -24.66 12.11 8.52
N ALA A 60 -25.36 13.23 8.80
CA ALA A 60 -25.82 13.53 10.15
C ALA A 60 -26.69 12.36 10.71
N ASN A 61 -26.62 12.13 12.04
CA ASN A 61 -27.40 11.15 12.80
C ASN A 61 -26.95 9.68 12.71
N VAL A 62 -25.71 9.40 12.29
CA VAL A 62 -25.13 8.07 12.41
C VAL A 62 -24.49 7.91 13.78
N THR A 63 -24.90 6.89 14.53
CA THR A 63 -24.44 6.64 15.91
C THR A 63 -23.32 5.62 15.99
N GLU A 64 -23.17 4.78 14.98
CA GLU A 64 -22.18 3.70 14.96
C GLU A 64 -21.44 3.66 13.63
N ASP A 65 -20.12 3.48 13.68
CA ASP A 65 -19.26 3.44 12.51
C ASP A 65 -19.19 2.03 11.90
N ILE A 66 -19.06 1.96 10.58
CA ILE A 66 -18.75 0.73 9.86
C ILE A 66 -17.34 0.28 10.23
N GLN A 67 -17.22 -0.95 10.75
CA GLN A 67 -15.92 -1.51 11.13
C GLN A 67 -15.22 -2.12 9.91
N VAL A 68 -14.04 -1.59 9.58
CA VAL A 68 -13.22 -2.10 8.49
C VAL A 68 -12.19 -3.09 9.03
N GLN A 69 -12.38 -4.36 8.73
CA GLN A 69 -11.37 -5.38 9.00
C GLN A 69 -10.36 -5.41 7.84
N LYS A 70 -9.14 -4.98 8.14
CA LYS A 70 -8.03 -4.90 7.19
C LYS A 70 -7.34 -6.25 7.08
N THR A 71 -6.91 -6.60 5.87
CA THR A 71 -6.07 -7.76 5.63
C THR A 71 -4.75 -7.28 5.02
N THR A 72 -3.65 -7.89 5.43
CA THR A 72 -2.36 -7.64 4.79
C THR A 72 -2.38 -8.23 3.38
N GLY A 73 -2.19 -7.37 2.41
CA GLY A 73 -2.04 -7.72 1.00
C GLY A 73 -0.57 -7.72 0.58
N PHE A 74 -0.33 -8.01 -0.68
CA PHE A 74 1.00 -7.97 -1.28
C PHE A 74 1.00 -7.06 -2.51
N ASN A 75 2.18 -6.59 -2.86
CA ASN A 75 2.37 -5.78 -4.05
C ASN A 75 3.71 -6.07 -4.72
N VAL A 76 3.72 -5.92 -6.04
CA VAL A 76 4.89 -6.14 -6.89
C VAL A 76 4.87 -5.13 -8.02
N GLY A 77 6.04 -4.64 -8.41
CA GLY A 77 6.10 -3.70 -9.52
C GLY A 77 7.53 -3.37 -9.95
N LEU A 78 7.59 -2.46 -10.89
CA LEU A 78 8.83 -1.95 -11.44
C LEU A 78 9.12 -0.56 -10.89
N VAL A 79 10.38 -0.16 -10.93
CA VAL A 79 10.83 1.17 -10.53
C VAL A 79 11.65 1.76 -11.66
N ALA A 80 11.31 2.99 -12.03
CA ALA A 80 12.15 3.85 -12.87
C ALA A 80 12.46 5.11 -12.06
N ASP A 81 13.73 5.38 -11.87
CA ASP A 81 14.24 6.48 -11.04
C ASP A 81 15.11 7.40 -11.88
N VAL A 82 14.66 8.63 -12.09
CA VAL A 82 15.37 9.65 -12.89
C VAL A 82 16.00 10.66 -11.96
N ARG A 83 17.30 10.75 -11.99
CA ARG A 83 18.05 11.74 -11.21
C ARG A 83 17.89 13.14 -11.82
N LEU A 84 17.24 14.04 -11.08
CA LEU A 84 17.08 15.44 -11.45
C LEU A 84 18.28 16.29 -10.98
N GLN A 85 18.65 16.08 -9.71
CA GLN A 85 19.77 16.72 -9.04
C GLN A 85 20.44 15.75 -8.06
N GLU A 86 21.45 16.20 -7.35
CA GLU A 86 22.18 15.39 -6.36
C GLU A 86 21.28 14.81 -5.27
N TYR A 87 20.29 15.59 -4.84
CA TYR A 87 19.38 15.24 -3.73
C TYR A 87 17.97 14.86 -4.22
N PHE A 88 17.63 15.14 -5.47
CA PHE A 88 16.29 15.00 -6.00
C PHE A 88 16.23 14.01 -7.15
N ASN A 89 15.37 13.02 -7.01
CA ASN A 89 15.03 12.07 -8.06
C ASN A 89 13.52 12.09 -8.32
N LEU A 90 13.14 11.95 -9.59
CA LEU A 90 11.76 11.67 -9.98
C LEU A 90 11.62 10.17 -10.15
N ARG A 91 10.68 9.58 -9.39
CA ARG A 91 10.49 8.13 -9.32
C ARG A 91 9.11 7.76 -9.81
N PHE A 92 9.04 6.78 -10.70
CA PHE A 92 7.81 6.16 -11.18
C PHE A 92 7.81 4.68 -10.82
N GLU A 93 6.80 4.22 -10.09
CA GLU A 93 6.73 2.85 -9.55
C GLU A 93 5.44 2.13 -9.94
N PRO A 94 5.21 1.82 -11.24
CA PRO A 94 4.02 1.08 -11.64
C PRO A 94 4.02 -0.31 -11.02
N GLY A 95 2.88 -0.71 -10.44
CA GLY A 95 2.78 -2.00 -9.77
C GLY A 95 1.36 -2.53 -9.65
N LEU A 96 1.29 -3.83 -9.34
CA LEU A 96 0.07 -4.54 -9.02
C LEU A 96 -0.02 -4.71 -7.51
N TYR A 97 -1.19 -4.38 -6.95
CA TYR A 97 -1.49 -4.43 -5.53
C TYR A 97 -2.73 -5.28 -5.30
N TYR A 98 -2.59 -6.35 -4.57
CA TYR A 98 -3.71 -7.17 -4.14
C TYR A 98 -4.04 -6.90 -2.68
N THR A 99 -5.33 -6.69 -2.38
CA THR A 99 -5.81 -6.44 -1.03
C THR A 99 -7.24 -6.94 -0.83
N LYS A 100 -7.58 -7.27 0.40
CA LYS A 100 -8.92 -7.63 0.83
C LYS A 100 -9.30 -6.79 2.04
N ARG A 101 -10.54 -6.31 2.06
CA ARG A 101 -11.13 -5.60 3.21
C ARG A 101 -12.50 -6.18 3.47
N THR A 102 -12.85 -6.32 4.73
CA THR A 102 -14.18 -6.76 5.13
C THR A 102 -14.85 -5.63 5.90
N LEU A 103 -16.00 -5.20 5.40
CA LEU A 103 -16.83 -4.17 6.03
C LEU A 103 -17.88 -4.87 6.89
N ASN A 104 -17.88 -4.58 8.18
CA ASN A 104 -18.87 -5.06 9.13
C ASN A 104 -19.81 -3.90 9.47
N TYR A 105 -21.07 -4.05 9.10
CA TYR A 105 -22.12 -3.05 9.30
C TYR A 105 -22.81 -3.26 10.63
N PRO A 106 -23.06 -2.18 11.41
CA PRO A 106 -23.82 -2.25 12.66
C PRO A 106 -25.28 -2.65 12.44
N ASP A 107 -25.89 -3.26 13.45
CA ASP A 107 -27.30 -3.68 13.43
C ASP A 107 -28.25 -2.48 13.27
N SER A 108 -27.87 -1.32 13.76
CA SER A 108 -28.62 -0.08 13.67
C SER A 108 -28.92 0.37 12.22
N TYR A 109 -28.13 -0.07 11.24
CA TYR A 109 -28.33 0.26 9.82
C TYR A 109 -29.46 -0.55 9.18
N PHE A 110 -29.86 -1.68 9.79
CA PHE A 110 -30.85 -2.63 9.25
C PHE A 110 -32.20 -2.58 9.94
N VAL A 111 -32.44 -1.62 10.82
CA VAL A 111 -33.71 -1.52 11.60
C VAL A 111 -34.93 -1.37 10.69
N ASN A 112 -34.81 -0.66 9.58
CA ASN A 112 -35.89 -0.42 8.61
C ASN A 112 -35.85 -1.39 7.41
N PHE A 113 -35.07 -2.46 7.50
CA PHE A 113 -34.98 -3.43 6.42
C PHE A 113 -36.23 -4.33 6.40
N THR A 114 -36.85 -4.48 5.24
CA THR A 114 -38.15 -5.13 5.07
C THR A 114 -38.18 -6.61 5.44
N LEU A 115 -37.02 -7.25 5.56
CA LEU A 115 -36.82 -8.63 5.98
C LEU A 115 -35.82 -8.66 7.14
N PRO A 116 -35.91 -9.61 8.09
CA PRO A 116 -34.91 -9.72 9.14
C PRO A 116 -33.51 -9.92 8.50
N ALA A 117 -32.59 -8.99 8.76
CA ALA A 117 -31.24 -9.01 8.21
C ALA A 117 -30.54 -10.31 8.62
N LYS A 118 -30.05 -11.05 7.64
CA LYS A 118 -29.20 -12.22 7.88
C LYS A 118 -27.80 -11.75 8.28
N SER A 119 -27.07 -12.57 9.00
CA SER A 119 -25.66 -12.26 9.35
C SER A 119 -24.78 -11.97 8.11
N SER A 120 -25.09 -12.59 6.96
CA SER A 120 -24.43 -12.33 5.68
C SER A 120 -24.69 -10.94 5.12
N ASP A 121 -25.80 -10.31 5.47
CA ASP A 121 -26.18 -8.99 4.96
C ASP A 121 -25.35 -7.88 5.63
N LYS A 122 -24.88 -8.12 6.84
CA LYS A 122 -24.07 -7.20 7.64
C LYS A 122 -22.59 -7.19 7.24
N ILE A 123 -22.17 -8.13 6.39
CA ILE A 123 -20.77 -8.27 5.99
C ILE A 123 -20.65 -8.02 4.49
N ARG A 124 -19.70 -7.17 4.10
CA ARG A 124 -19.34 -6.97 2.69
C ARG A 124 -17.85 -7.13 2.51
N GLU A 125 -17.46 -8.08 1.66
CA GLU A 125 -16.07 -8.30 1.29
C GLU A 125 -15.71 -7.48 0.05
N VAL A 126 -14.67 -6.67 0.17
CA VAL A 126 -14.13 -5.86 -0.91
C VAL A 126 -12.75 -6.39 -1.27
N ASN A 127 -12.73 -7.32 -2.22
CA ASN A 127 -11.50 -7.79 -2.83
C ASN A 127 -11.09 -6.81 -3.92
N SER A 128 -9.87 -6.32 -3.88
CA SER A 128 -9.40 -5.33 -4.85
C SER A 128 -8.05 -5.72 -5.40
N THR A 129 -7.97 -5.69 -6.73
CA THR A 129 -6.72 -5.77 -7.47
C THR A 129 -6.49 -4.42 -8.12
N TYR A 130 -5.44 -3.72 -7.71
CA TYR A 130 -5.13 -2.39 -8.17
C TYR A 130 -3.94 -2.40 -9.13
N ILE A 131 -4.08 -1.66 -10.24
CA ILE A 131 -2.92 -1.11 -10.95
C ILE A 131 -2.64 0.25 -10.31
N HIS A 132 -1.48 0.39 -9.70
CA HIS A 132 -1.07 1.59 -9.00
C HIS A 132 0.06 2.29 -9.75
N LEU A 133 -0.12 3.56 -10.05
CA LEU A 133 0.76 4.35 -10.92
C LEU A 133 1.19 5.63 -10.17
N PRO A 134 2.18 5.55 -9.28
CA PRO A 134 2.68 6.71 -8.55
C PRO A 134 3.78 7.43 -9.32
N LEU A 135 3.74 8.75 -9.25
CA LEU A 135 4.81 9.64 -9.65
C LEU A 135 5.28 10.39 -8.41
N LEU A 136 6.48 10.06 -7.94
CA LEU A 136 7.02 10.47 -6.65
C LEU A 136 8.28 11.32 -6.84
N LEU A 137 8.42 12.34 -6.02
CA LEU A 137 9.68 13.03 -5.82
C LEU A 137 10.40 12.39 -4.63
N LYS A 138 11.59 11.87 -4.87
CA LYS A 138 12.50 11.32 -3.86
C LYS A 138 13.51 12.38 -3.46
N PHE A 139 13.48 12.77 -2.21
CA PHE A 139 14.49 13.66 -1.61
C PHE A 139 15.43 12.83 -0.75
N SER A 140 16.68 12.72 -1.17
CA SER A 140 17.72 11.92 -0.50
C SER A 140 18.67 12.79 0.28
N ALA A 141 19.02 12.35 1.49
CA ALA A 141 20.10 12.97 2.27
C ALA A 141 21.47 12.67 1.66
N LEU A 142 22.49 13.27 2.23
CA LEU A 142 23.88 12.89 1.94
C LEU A 142 24.09 11.42 2.31
N ARG A 143 24.82 10.72 1.47
CA ARG A 143 25.25 9.35 1.72
C ARG A 143 26.32 9.34 2.80
N THR A 144 26.11 8.53 3.83
CA THR A 144 27.10 8.27 4.87
C THR A 144 27.50 6.80 4.81
N GLY A 145 28.73 6.54 4.39
CA GLY A 145 29.19 5.18 4.10
C GLY A 145 28.34 4.51 3.01
N ASN A 146 27.68 3.42 3.36
CA ASN A 146 26.80 2.67 2.45
C ASN A 146 25.30 2.88 2.72
N ILE A 147 24.92 3.95 3.42
CA ILE A 147 23.54 4.25 3.78
C ILE A 147 23.16 5.65 3.30
N ARG A 148 21.94 5.79 2.74
CA ARG A 148 21.37 7.07 2.33
C ARG A 148 19.89 7.12 2.65
N PRO A 149 19.48 7.81 3.72
CA PRO A 149 18.06 8.04 4.02
C PRO A 149 17.41 8.92 2.98
N TYR A 150 16.11 8.73 2.75
CA TYR A 150 15.32 9.55 1.84
C TYR A 150 13.88 9.71 2.29
N LEU A 151 13.25 10.77 1.79
CA LEU A 151 11.83 11.02 1.86
C LEU A 151 11.22 10.86 0.46
N LEU A 152 9.96 10.43 0.43
CA LEU A 152 9.16 10.32 -0.78
C LEU A 152 7.90 11.14 -0.62
N GLY A 153 7.52 11.84 -1.67
CA GLY A 153 6.24 12.53 -1.71
C GLY A 153 5.77 12.68 -3.14
N GLY A 154 4.47 12.55 -3.38
CA GLY A 154 3.97 12.71 -4.73
C GLY A 154 2.50 12.37 -4.89
N TYR A 155 2.13 12.18 -6.12
CA TYR A 155 0.79 11.89 -6.58
C TYR A 155 0.74 10.50 -7.22
N SER A 156 -0.37 9.81 -6.98
CA SER A 156 -0.63 8.53 -7.66
C SER A 156 -2.06 8.45 -8.18
N THR A 157 -2.23 7.63 -9.20
CA THR A 157 -3.55 7.19 -9.64
C THR A 157 -3.64 5.69 -9.54
N THR A 158 -4.79 5.21 -9.09
CA THR A 158 -5.03 3.79 -8.87
C THR A 158 -6.22 3.36 -9.71
N LEU A 159 -6.03 2.32 -10.52
CA LEU A 159 -7.11 1.66 -11.26
C LEU A 159 -7.51 0.37 -10.54
N ASN A 160 -8.73 0.31 -10.05
CA ASN A 160 -9.30 -0.88 -9.42
C ASN A 160 -9.92 -1.81 -10.48
N LEU A 161 -9.27 -2.93 -10.74
CA LEU A 161 -9.74 -3.93 -11.72
C LEU A 161 -10.98 -4.70 -11.21
N SER A 162 -11.22 -4.70 -9.91
CA SER A 162 -12.33 -5.40 -9.25
C SER A 162 -13.41 -4.42 -8.76
N SER A 163 -13.56 -3.26 -9.39
CA SER A 163 -14.35 -2.14 -8.85
C SER A 163 -15.87 -2.37 -8.83
N ASN A 164 -16.40 -3.28 -9.63
CA ASN A 164 -17.84 -3.45 -9.86
C ASN A 164 -18.58 -2.15 -10.27
N ALA A 165 -17.85 -1.13 -10.75
CA ALA A 165 -18.40 0.19 -11.05
C ALA A 165 -19.54 0.16 -12.08
N ASN A 166 -19.50 -0.78 -13.02
CA ASN A 166 -20.47 -0.94 -14.09
C ASN A 166 -21.63 -1.90 -13.73
N SER A 167 -21.63 -2.47 -12.51
CA SER A 167 -22.74 -3.32 -12.08
C SER A 167 -23.99 -2.49 -11.90
N LYS A 168 -25.13 -3.01 -12.42
CA LYS A 168 -26.46 -2.42 -12.20
C LYS A 168 -27.05 -2.85 -10.86
N ASP A 169 -26.53 -3.94 -10.28
CA ASP A 169 -27.03 -4.50 -9.03
C ASP A 169 -26.50 -3.66 -7.86
N ASP A 170 -27.40 -3.30 -6.97
CA ASP A 170 -27.06 -2.66 -5.70
C ASP A 170 -26.39 -3.63 -4.73
N ASN A 171 -25.93 -3.15 -3.58
CA ASN A 171 -25.27 -3.95 -2.54
C ASN A 171 -26.13 -5.11 -2.01
N SER A 172 -27.44 -5.11 -2.24
CA SER A 172 -28.33 -6.25 -1.99
C SER A 172 -27.88 -7.53 -2.71
N GLY A 173 -27.22 -7.40 -3.87
CA GLY A 173 -26.57 -8.50 -4.62
C GLY A 173 -25.19 -8.92 -4.09
N GLN A 174 -24.82 -8.52 -2.88
CA GLN A 174 -23.51 -8.79 -2.25
C GLN A 174 -22.28 -8.19 -2.98
N ARG A 175 -22.50 -7.20 -3.84
CA ARG A 175 -21.44 -6.53 -4.60
C ARG A 175 -21.25 -5.10 -4.12
N PHE A 176 -20.14 -4.83 -3.48
CA PHE A 176 -19.77 -3.46 -3.11
C PHE A 176 -19.20 -2.72 -4.32
N ARG A 177 -19.82 -1.58 -4.67
CA ARG A 177 -19.44 -0.78 -5.85
C ARG A 177 -18.53 0.37 -5.46
N VAL A 178 -17.37 0.46 -6.12
CA VAL A 178 -16.42 1.55 -5.97
C VAL A 178 -16.02 2.09 -7.33
N LYS A 179 -15.64 3.35 -7.40
CA LYS A 179 -15.12 3.93 -8.64
C LYS A 179 -13.85 3.21 -9.08
N ALA A 180 -13.70 3.03 -10.38
CA ALA A 180 -12.55 2.32 -10.95
C ALA A 180 -11.26 3.13 -10.80
N TRP A 181 -11.31 4.45 -10.95
CA TRP A 181 -10.15 5.34 -10.87
C TRP A 181 -10.18 6.19 -9.61
N SER A 182 -9.08 6.15 -8.87
CA SER A 182 -8.90 6.91 -7.62
C SER A 182 -7.58 7.65 -7.63
N PRO A 183 -7.62 8.99 -7.57
CA PRO A 183 -6.43 9.80 -7.38
C PRO A 183 -6.03 9.85 -5.90
N ASN A 184 -4.71 9.76 -5.63
CA ASN A 184 -4.17 9.79 -4.28
C ASN A 184 -2.95 10.70 -4.18
N TYR A 185 -2.61 11.12 -2.98
CA TYR A 185 -1.28 11.61 -2.65
C TYR A 185 -0.57 10.61 -1.73
N GLU A 186 0.75 10.64 -1.78
CA GLU A 186 1.60 9.71 -1.06
C GLU A 186 2.73 10.43 -0.35
N LEU A 187 3.01 9.95 0.86
CA LEU A 187 4.14 10.40 1.65
C LEU A 187 4.83 9.18 2.24
N GLY A 188 6.15 9.19 2.23
CA GLY A 188 6.90 8.06 2.77
C GLY A 188 8.32 8.42 3.09
N LEU A 189 8.98 7.44 3.67
CA LEU A 189 10.40 7.50 4.00
C LEU A 189 11.03 6.14 3.76
N GLY A 190 12.33 6.14 3.51
CA GLY A 190 13.09 4.91 3.30
C GLY A 190 14.59 5.15 3.44
N ILE A 191 15.32 4.09 3.21
CA ILE A 191 16.78 4.09 3.30
C ILE A 191 17.32 3.32 2.10
N ASP A 192 18.25 3.92 1.34
CA ASP A 192 19.03 3.20 0.34
C ASP A 192 20.25 2.58 1.05
N ILE A 193 20.40 1.28 0.93
CA ILE A 193 21.53 0.49 1.43
C ILE A 193 22.32 0.00 0.22
N PHE A 194 23.53 0.50 0.07
CA PHE A 194 24.42 0.18 -1.06
C PHE A 194 25.20 -1.09 -0.74
N SER A 195 24.80 -2.21 -1.35
CA SER A 195 25.54 -3.46 -1.34
C SER A 195 26.61 -3.45 -2.42
N GLU A 196 27.38 -4.52 -2.52
CA GLU A 196 28.42 -4.67 -3.52
C GLU A 196 27.88 -4.70 -4.96
N TYR A 197 26.73 -5.33 -5.17
CA TYR A 197 26.16 -5.58 -6.51
C TYR A 197 24.81 -4.90 -6.77
N PHE A 198 24.11 -4.43 -5.74
CA PHE A 198 22.77 -3.84 -5.86
C PHE A 198 22.49 -2.85 -4.73
N ILE A 199 21.48 -2.03 -4.94
CA ILE A 199 20.95 -1.13 -3.91
C ILE A 199 19.68 -1.74 -3.37
N PHE A 200 19.63 -1.97 -2.08
CA PHE A 200 18.44 -2.41 -1.36
C PHE A 200 17.78 -1.20 -0.68
N SER A 201 16.52 -0.92 -1.01
CA SER A 201 15.82 0.28 -0.56
C SER A 201 14.50 -0.07 0.14
N PRO A 202 14.54 -0.44 1.42
CA PRO A 202 13.32 -0.57 2.22
C PRO A 202 12.66 0.79 2.43
N SER A 203 11.32 0.83 2.33
CA SER A 203 10.54 2.04 2.53
C SER A 203 9.18 1.76 3.17
N VAL A 204 8.68 2.78 3.88
CA VAL A 204 7.31 2.82 4.41
C VAL A 204 6.61 4.01 3.81
N ARG A 205 5.39 3.82 3.30
CA ARG A 205 4.66 4.84 2.58
C ARG A 205 3.18 4.83 2.96
N GLY A 206 2.65 6.00 3.27
CA GLY A 206 1.22 6.24 3.44
C GLY A 206 0.60 6.74 2.15
N VAL A 207 -0.56 6.21 1.80
CA VAL A 207 -1.35 6.57 0.61
C VAL A 207 -2.70 7.07 1.06
N PHE A 208 -3.16 8.19 0.49
CA PHE A 208 -4.36 8.89 0.92
C PHE A 208 -5.20 9.31 -0.29
N GLY A 209 -6.41 8.78 -0.39
CA GLY A 209 -7.37 9.09 -1.43
C GLY A 209 -7.82 10.56 -1.38
N LEU A 210 -7.81 11.22 -2.54
CA LEU A 210 -8.21 12.61 -2.70
C LEU A 210 -9.69 12.78 -2.98
N LYS A 211 -10.29 11.82 -3.69
CA LYS A 211 -11.69 11.90 -4.11
C LYS A 211 -12.54 10.82 -3.44
N ASP A 212 -13.83 11.07 -3.41
CA ASP A 212 -14.80 10.06 -3.02
C ASP A 212 -14.84 8.91 -4.03
N GLU A 213 -14.71 7.68 -3.52
CA GLU A 213 -14.67 6.44 -4.31
C GLU A 213 -15.99 5.66 -4.25
N LEU A 214 -16.93 6.09 -3.40
CA LEU A 214 -18.21 5.40 -3.23
C LEU A 214 -19.07 5.58 -4.48
N ILE A 215 -19.74 4.50 -4.88
CA ILE A 215 -20.88 4.53 -5.79
C ILE A 215 -22.11 4.22 -4.94
N GLN A 216 -22.98 5.21 -4.78
CA GLN A 216 -24.23 5.08 -4.03
C GLN A 216 -25.13 4.02 -4.67
N ASP A 217 -25.90 3.31 -3.86
CA ASP A 217 -26.96 2.43 -4.35
C ASP A 217 -28.10 3.24 -4.99
N ASN A 218 -28.82 2.60 -5.92
CA ASN A 218 -29.96 3.22 -6.56
C ASN A 218 -31.13 3.42 -5.57
N ASP A 219 -31.22 2.53 -4.57
CA ASP A 219 -32.17 2.68 -3.47
C ASP A 219 -31.61 3.67 -2.43
N PRO A 220 -32.24 4.85 -2.26
CA PRO A 220 -31.80 5.84 -1.29
C PRO A 220 -31.92 5.39 0.19
N THR A 221 -32.65 4.30 0.44
CA THR A 221 -32.81 3.71 1.78
C THR A 221 -31.88 2.53 2.04
N SER A 222 -30.99 2.23 1.10
CA SER A 222 -30.04 1.13 1.20
C SER A 222 -29.22 1.20 2.51
N PRO A 223 -29.23 0.14 3.34
CA PRO A 223 -28.49 0.14 4.60
C PRO A 223 -26.96 0.21 4.40
N TRP A 224 -26.45 -0.13 3.21
CA TRP A 224 -25.01 -0.19 2.94
C TRP A 224 -24.40 1.14 2.52
N THR A 225 -25.15 2.03 1.87
CA THR A 225 -24.60 3.28 1.33
C THR A 225 -25.36 4.53 1.76
N SER A 226 -26.64 4.43 2.19
CA SER A 226 -27.47 5.60 2.49
C SER A 226 -26.91 6.50 3.59
N ASN A 227 -26.22 5.92 4.58
CA ASN A 227 -25.64 6.63 5.72
C ASN A 227 -24.25 7.22 5.44
N ILE A 228 -23.64 6.89 4.29
CA ILE A 228 -22.32 7.33 3.92
C ILE A 228 -22.41 8.56 3.02
N GLU A 229 -21.72 9.64 3.40
CA GLU A 229 -21.59 10.83 2.56
C GLU A 229 -20.44 10.65 1.55
N SER A 230 -19.28 10.19 2.02
CA SER A 230 -18.12 9.92 1.16
C SER A 230 -17.23 8.84 1.76
N MET A 231 -16.54 8.13 0.88
CA MET A 231 -15.59 7.08 1.23
C MET A 231 -14.28 7.31 0.48
N ARG A 232 -13.14 7.28 1.19
CA ARG A 232 -11.82 7.47 0.61
C ARG A 232 -10.90 6.34 1.03
N THR A 233 -10.08 5.85 0.12
CA THR A 233 -9.06 4.86 0.43
C THR A 233 -7.92 5.49 1.24
N ARG A 234 -7.42 4.76 2.22
CA ARG A 234 -6.14 4.98 2.90
C ARG A 234 -5.33 3.69 2.82
N GLY A 235 -4.01 3.81 2.76
CA GLY A 235 -3.15 2.64 2.73
C GLY A 235 -1.81 2.89 3.42
N LEU A 236 -1.25 1.83 3.96
CA LEU A 236 0.12 1.77 4.43
C LEU A 236 0.85 0.70 3.62
N PHE A 237 1.97 1.06 3.01
CA PHE A 237 2.79 0.17 2.20
C PHE A 237 4.18 0.04 2.81
N ILE A 238 4.69 -1.17 2.81
CA ILE A 238 6.07 -1.50 3.16
C ILE A 238 6.67 -2.13 1.90
N ASN A 239 7.57 -1.41 1.24
CA ASN A 239 8.17 -1.85 -0.01
C ASN A 239 9.66 -2.13 0.18
N PHE A 240 10.10 -3.18 -0.47
CA PHE A 240 11.49 -3.60 -0.58
C PHE A 240 11.91 -3.48 -2.04
N THR A 241 12.64 -2.42 -2.36
CA THR A 241 13.07 -2.11 -3.73
C THR A 241 14.50 -2.56 -3.96
N PHE A 242 14.75 -3.08 -5.15
CA PHE A 242 16.06 -3.55 -5.61
C PHE A 242 16.40 -2.84 -6.93
N HIS A 243 17.55 -2.18 -6.95
CA HIS A 243 18.11 -1.49 -8.11
C HIS A 243 19.42 -2.12 -8.56
#